data_5d86a65900a0eed58a63a97fbb7df93d
#
_entry.id   5d86a65900a0eed58a63a97fbb7df93d
#
_cell.length_a   1.000
_cell.length_b   1.000
_cell.length_c   1.000
_cell.angle_alpha   90.00
_cell.angle_beta   90.00
_cell.angle_gamma   90.00
#
_symmetry.space_group_name_H-M   'P 1'
#
loop_
_entity.id
_entity.type
_entity.pdbx_description
1 polymer ?
#
loop_
_entity_poly.entity_id
_entity_poly.type
_entity_poly.pdbx_seq_one_letter_code
_entity_poly.pdbx_strand_id
1 'polypeptide(L)'
;MLKFGKKVTYRPLLVALAFALIPTVAFSFASSNLGLEIGAAVFLFIICVYYLPNLPLIFSYWQVDAEDIQYNDLHKLSRRLLAILFPFKNQLLTIHIKDITSITIDGLEKPIEQASFALPYSVPYAIMTPAISMIKNPVTLTFQMNDSQSIELNVSRDYAYNKKETIKKLNQFINSLDDIPVVDRKNSKIHLTTI
;
A
#
# COMPACT_ATOMS: atom_id res chain seq x y z
N MET A 1 -13.19 14.46 5.64
CA MET A 1 -12.47 13.63 4.65
C MET A 1 -11.22 13.04 5.26
N LEU A 2 -11.17 11.71 5.45
CA LEU A 2 -10.03 10.97 5.95
C LEU A 2 -9.29 10.32 4.75
N LYS A 3 -7.96 10.32 4.78
CA LYS A 3 -7.12 9.76 3.71
C LYS A 3 -6.14 8.76 4.28
N PHE A 4 -6.02 7.63 3.60
CA PHE A 4 -5.11 6.54 3.93
C PHE A 4 -4.27 6.13 2.74
N GLY A 5 -3.04 5.73 3.01
CA GLY A 5 -2.11 5.28 2.00
C GLY A 5 -1.52 6.38 1.12
N LYS A 6 -1.02 6.00 -0.03
CA LYS A 6 -0.34 6.90 -0.98
C LYS A 6 -0.82 6.64 -2.40
N LYS A 7 -1.16 7.72 -3.11
CA LYS A 7 -1.47 7.65 -4.55
C LYS A 7 -0.24 7.23 -5.36
N VAL A 8 -0.49 6.51 -6.44
CA VAL A 8 0.56 6.22 -7.44
C VAL A 8 1.03 7.54 -8.04
N THR A 9 2.34 7.67 -8.18
CA THR A 9 3.00 8.84 -8.77
C THR A 9 3.96 8.38 -9.86
N TYR A 10 4.65 9.28 -10.55
CA TYR A 10 5.70 8.92 -11.51
C TYR A 10 6.96 8.31 -10.89
N ARG A 11 7.03 8.23 -9.57
CA ARG A 11 8.22 7.69 -8.88
C ARG A 11 8.68 6.33 -9.42
N PRO A 12 7.82 5.34 -9.68
CA PRO A 12 8.24 4.07 -10.27
C PRO A 12 8.98 4.23 -11.59
N LEU A 13 8.43 5.06 -12.50
CA LEU A 13 9.04 5.31 -13.81
C LEU A 13 10.37 6.04 -13.67
N LEU A 14 10.43 7.09 -12.85
CA LEU A 14 11.64 7.88 -12.65
C LEU A 14 12.75 7.04 -12.03
N VAL A 15 12.45 6.20 -11.04
CA VAL A 15 13.43 5.32 -10.42
C VAL A 15 13.91 4.28 -11.43
N ALA A 16 13.00 3.63 -12.16
CA ALA A 16 13.38 2.64 -13.16
C ALA A 16 14.26 3.27 -14.26
N LEU A 17 13.93 4.48 -14.71
CA LEU A 17 14.74 5.22 -15.70
C LEU A 17 16.12 5.57 -15.15
N ALA A 18 16.20 6.09 -13.92
CA ALA A 18 17.48 6.45 -13.30
C ALA A 18 18.42 5.25 -13.18
N PHE A 19 17.89 4.10 -12.76
CA PHE A 19 18.69 2.86 -12.67
C PHE A 19 19.04 2.28 -14.04
N ALA A 20 18.20 2.45 -15.05
CA ALA A 20 18.48 2.00 -16.42
C ALA A 20 19.57 2.85 -17.09
N LEU A 21 19.66 4.14 -16.80
CA LEU A 21 20.67 5.04 -17.36
C LEU A 21 22.10 4.61 -17.01
N ILE A 22 22.34 4.08 -15.82
CA ILE A 22 23.69 3.66 -15.38
C ILE A 22 24.27 2.61 -16.34
N PRO A 23 23.63 1.44 -16.54
CA PRO A 23 24.16 0.44 -17.46
C PRO A 23 24.10 0.91 -18.93
N THR A 24 23.08 1.70 -19.32
CA THR A 24 23.02 2.28 -20.66
C THR A 24 24.32 3.02 -20.98
N VAL A 25 24.73 3.96 -20.14
CA VAL A 25 25.94 4.75 -20.35
C VAL A 25 27.18 3.86 -20.29
N ALA A 26 27.28 2.99 -19.27
CA ALA A 26 28.47 2.14 -19.09
C ALA A 26 28.75 1.22 -20.30
N PHE A 27 27.70 0.61 -20.86
CA PHE A 27 27.85 -0.31 -21.99
C PHE A 27 27.84 0.38 -23.36
N SER A 28 27.40 1.65 -23.46
CA SER A 28 27.48 2.43 -24.69
C SER A 28 28.91 2.70 -25.14
N PHE A 29 29.89 2.66 -24.22
CA PHE A 29 31.33 2.75 -24.58
C PHE A 29 31.82 1.55 -25.40
N ALA A 30 31.17 0.38 -25.26
CA ALA A 30 31.50 -0.78 -26.07
C ALA A 30 30.67 -0.80 -27.37
N SER A 31 29.39 -0.52 -27.29
CA SER A 31 28.46 -0.36 -28.40
C SER A 31 27.19 0.39 -27.95
N SER A 32 26.76 1.39 -28.72
CA SER A 32 25.54 2.15 -28.40
C SER A 32 24.28 1.26 -28.37
N ASN A 33 24.19 0.27 -29.26
CA ASN A 33 23.06 -0.66 -29.30
C ASN A 33 23.05 -1.54 -28.04
N LEU A 34 24.21 -2.08 -27.65
CA LEU A 34 24.34 -2.92 -26.47
C LEU A 34 23.93 -2.13 -25.19
N GLY A 35 24.36 -0.87 -25.08
CA GLY A 35 23.98 0.00 -23.97
C GLY A 35 22.45 0.19 -23.88
N LEU A 36 21.78 0.43 -25.00
CA LEU A 36 20.32 0.60 -25.05
C LEU A 36 19.59 -0.69 -24.69
N GLU A 37 20.03 -1.84 -25.21
CA GLU A 37 19.42 -3.13 -24.92
C GLU A 37 19.51 -3.49 -23.43
N ILE A 38 20.69 -3.34 -22.83
CA ILE A 38 20.89 -3.60 -21.40
C ILE A 38 20.09 -2.61 -20.55
N GLY A 39 20.10 -1.33 -20.90
CA GLY A 39 19.32 -0.33 -20.21
C GLY A 39 17.82 -0.60 -20.26
N ALA A 40 17.28 -0.96 -21.43
CA ALA A 40 15.88 -1.35 -21.59
C ALA A 40 15.55 -2.61 -20.77
N ALA A 41 16.43 -3.61 -20.76
CA ALA A 41 16.24 -4.81 -19.95
C ALA A 41 16.19 -4.49 -18.45
N VAL A 42 17.08 -3.63 -17.95
CA VAL A 42 17.09 -3.17 -16.54
C VAL A 42 15.83 -2.37 -16.22
N PHE A 43 15.40 -1.47 -17.11
CA PHE A 43 14.15 -0.71 -16.94
C PHE A 43 12.95 -1.66 -16.79
N LEU A 44 12.79 -2.59 -17.73
CA LEU A 44 11.70 -3.56 -17.70
C LEU A 44 11.77 -4.46 -16.47
N PHE A 45 12.97 -4.90 -16.07
CA PHE A 45 13.15 -5.71 -14.87
C PHE A 45 12.65 -4.96 -13.62
N ILE A 46 13.02 -3.69 -13.44
CA ILE A 46 12.58 -2.90 -12.30
C ILE A 46 11.05 -2.71 -12.31
N ILE A 47 10.47 -2.38 -13.46
CA ILE A 47 9.02 -2.20 -13.55
C ILE A 47 8.28 -3.51 -13.33
N CYS A 48 8.66 -4.60 -14.02
CA CYS A 48 7.90 -5.84 -14.03
C CYS A 48 8.15 -6.72 -12.80
N VAL A 49 9.39 -6.75 -12.29
CA VAL A 49 9.76 -7.65 -11.20
C VAL A 49 9.64 -6.95 -9.84
N TYR A 50 9.96 -5.67 -9.76
CA TYR A 50 9.92 -4.95 -8.49
C TYR A 50 8.60 -4.18 -8.29
N TYR A 51 8.27 -3.25 -9.19
CA TYR A 51 7.11 -2.38 -8.95
C TYR A 51 5.77 -3.07 -9.20
N LEU A 52 5.61 -3.82 -10.28
CA LEU A 52 4.31 -4.37 -10.67
C LEU A 52 3.73 -5.32 -9.61
N PRO A 53 4.49 -6.26 -9.00
CA PRO A 53 3.99 -7.11 -7.92
C PRO A 53 3.72 -6.34 -6.63
N ASN A 54 4.60 -5.39 -6.29
CA ASN A 54 4.57 -4.69 -5.01
C ASN A 54 3.72 -3.40 -5.04
N LEU A 55 3.12 -3.05 -6.17
CA LEU A 55 2.35 -1.82 -6.32
C LEU A 55 1.20 -1.70 -5.30
N PRO A 56 0.39 -2.75 -5.06
CA PRO A 56 -0.69 -2.70 -4.08
C PRO A 56 -0.22 -2.48 -2.65
N LEU A 57 1.00 -2.94 -2.34
CA LEU A 57 1.59 -2.76 -1.02
C LEU A 57 2.15 -1.35 -0.82
N ILE A 58 2.80 -0.80 -1.86
CA ILE A 58 3.49 0.49 -1.77
C ILE A 58 2.54 1.67 -1.99
N PHE A 59 1.53 1.51 -2.84
CA PHE A 59 0.65 2.57 -3.32
C PHE A 59 -0.84 2.27 -3.12
N SER A 60 -1.21 1.55 -2.06
CA SER A 60 -2.60 1.49 -1.67
C SER A 60 -3.07 2.89 -1.27
N TYR A 61 -4.18 3.34 -1.83
CA TYR A 61 -4.77 4.64 -1.51
C TYR A 61 -6.27 4.52 -1.44
N TRP A 62 -6.83 5.04 -0.36
CA TRP A 62 -8.26 5.22 -0.23
C TRP A 62 -8.59 6.43 0.65
N GLN A 63 -9.77 6.94 0.48
CA GLN A 63 -10.25 8.10 1.20
C GLN A 63 -11.72 7.92 1.55
N VAL A 64 -12.09 8.49 2.69
CA VAL A 64 -13.47 8.47 3.19
C VAL A 64 -14.01 9.89 3.16
N ASP A 65 -15.15 10.06 2.57
CA ASP A 65 -15.99 11.24 2.68
C ASP A 65 -17.25 10.92 3.49
N ALA A 66 -18.21 11.83 3.60
CA ALA A 66 -19.38 11.66 4.45
C ALA A 66 -20.21 10.40 4.13
N GLU A 67 -20.37 10.07 2.86
CA GLU A 67 -21.24 8.97 2.39
C GLU A 67 -20.49 7.90 1.59
N ASP A 68 -19.25 8.20 1.17
CA ASP A 68 -18.53 7.41 0.20
C ASP A 68 -17.13 7.06 0.64
N ILE A 69 -16.70 5.85 0.30
CA ILE A 69 -15.32 5.40 0.35
C ILE A 69 -14.80 5.29 -1.08
N GLN A 70 -13.79 6.05 -1.42
CA GLN A 70 -13.14 6.00 -2.72
C GLN A 70 -11.78 5.33 -2.59
N TYR A 71 -11.50 4.34 -3.42
CA TYR A 71 -10.26 3.57 -3.33
C TYR A 71 -9.65 3.27 -4.69
N ASN A 72 -8.35 3.01 -4.68
CA ASN A 72 -7.60 2.63 -5.85
C ASN A 72 -7.55 1.09 -5.95
N ASP A 73 -8.22 0.54 -6.97
CA ASP A 73 -8.16 -0.90 -7.22
C ASP A 73 -6.92 -1.27 -8.02
N LEU A 74 -5.97 -1.92 -7.34
CA LEU A 74 -4.73 -2.43 -7.91
C LEU A 74 -4.69 -3.97 -7.95
N HIS A 75 -5.82 -4.67 -7.87
CA HIS A 75 -5.83 -6.13 -7.90
C HIS A 75 -5.42 -6.68 -9.26
N LYS A 76 -5.92 -6.10 -10.36
CA LYS A 76 -5.64 -6.55 -11.72
C LYS A 76 -4.30 -6.02 -12.23
N LEU A 77 -3.49 -6.87 -12.87
CA LEU A 77 -2.20 -6.49 -13.45
C LEU A 77 -2.32 -5.35 -14.48
N SER A 78 -3.38 -5.36 -15.30
CA SER A 78 -3.64 -4.30 -16.27
C SER A 78 -3.85 -2.93 -15.60
N ARG A 79 -4.57 -2.89 -14.46
CA ARG A 79 -4.76 -1.65 -13.69
C ARG A 79 -3.46 -1.18 -13.04
N ARG A 80 -2.61 -2.11 -12.55
CA ARG A 80 -1.28 -1.75 -12.04
C ARG A 80 -0.41 -1.12 -13.11
N LEU A 81 -0.38 -1.72 -14.30
CA LEU A 81 0.39 -1.19 -15.42
C LEU A 81 -0.10 0.20 -15.84
N LEU A 82 -1.42 0.37 -15.99
CA LEU A 82 -2.02 1.68 -16.28
C LEU A 82 -1.72 2.70 -15.18
N ALA A 83 -1.74 2.31 -13.92
CA ALA A 83 -1.41 3.19 -12.80
C ALA A 83 0.05 3.65 -12.81
N ILE A 84 0.99 2.80 -13.24
CA ILE A 84 2.40 3.17 -13.40
C ILE A 84 2.59 4.11 -14.58
N LEU A 85 1.99 3.80 -15.74
CA LEU A 85 2.17 4.58 -16.97
C LEU A 85 1.41 5.92 -16.94
N PHE A 86 0.21 5.91 -16.35
CA PHE A 86 -0.70 7.07 -16.32
C PHE A 86 -1.21 7.35 -14.91
N PRO A 87 -0.36 7.76 -13.96
CA PRO A 87 -0.74 7.92 -12.56
C PRO A 87 -1.85 8.96 -12.34
N PHE A 88 -2.02 9.92 -13.24
CA PHE A 88 -3.08 10.92 -13.14
C PHE A 88 -4.46 10.45 -13.67
N LYS A 89 -4.50 9.36 -14.46
CA LYS A 89 -5.75 8.78 -14.96
C LYS A 89 -6.32 7.68 -14.06
N ASN A 90 -5.74 7.46 -12.88
CA ASN A 90 -6.25 6.49 -11.93
C ASN A 90 -7.64 6.89 -11.46
N GLN A 91 -8.64 6.20 -11.98
CA GLN A 91 -10.01 6.32 -11.51
C GLN A 91 -10.13 5.59 -10.18
N LEU A 92 -10.56 6.32 -9.16
CA LEU A 92 -10.94 5.72 -7.90
C LEU A 92 -12.31 5.04 -8.06
N LEU A 93 -12.43 3.84 -7.54
CA LEU A 93 -13.72 3.18 -7.39
C LEU A 93 -14.40 3.72 -6.14
N THR A 94 -15.73 3.78 -6.16
CA THR A 94 -16.53 4.29 -5.05
C THR A 94 -17.35 3.17 -4.45
N ILE A 95 -17.36 3.10 -3.11
CA ILE A 95 -18.24 2.27 -2.29
C ILE A 95 -19.11 3.23 -1.51
N HIS A 96 -20.44 3.02 -1.54
CA HIS A 96 -21.34 3.74 -0.66
C HIS A 96 -21.35 3.11 0.72
N ILE A 97 -21.19 3.91 1.78
CA ILE A 97 -21.14 3.42 3.16
C ILE A 97 -22.41 2.63 3.53
N LYS A 98 -23.56 3.05 3.03
CA LYS A 98 -24.85 2.36 3.22
C LYS A 98 -24.91 0.93 2.65
N ASP A 99 -24.04 0.58 1.73
CA ASP A 99 -23.99 -0.75 1.12
C ASP A 99 -23.09 -1.72 1.90
N ILE A 100 -22.45 -1.24 2.98
CA ILE A 100 -21.56 -2.04 3.82
C ILE A 100 -22.36 -2.71 4.93
N THR A 101 -22.24 -4.02 5.03
CA THR A 101 -22.92 -4.85 6.06
C THR A 101 -22.05 -5.00 7.31
N SER A 102 -20.74 -5.17 7.14
CA SER A 102 -19.80 -5.32 8.25
C SER A 102 -18.39 -4.97 7.84
N ILE A 103 -17.56 -4.62 8.80
CA ILE A 103 -16.14 -4.31 8.61
C ILE A 103 -15.33 -5.24 9.49
N THR A 104 -14.38 -5.95 8.90
CA THR A 104 -13.40 -6.76 9.63
C THR A 104 -12.03 -6.11 9.53
N ILE A 105 -11.37 -5.95 10.67
CA ILE A 105 -10.01 -5.39 10.74
C ILE A 105 -9.06 -6.52 11.08
N ASP A 106 -8.04 -6.70 10.25
CA ASP A 106 -6.98 -7.69 10.44
C ASP A 106 -5.62 -7.02 10.61
N GLY A 107 -4.72 -7.66 11.38
CA GLY A 107 -3.32 -7.25 11.44
C GLY A 107 -2.98 -6.15 12.47
N LEU A 108 -3.94 -5.66 13.25
CA LEU A 108 -3.68 -4.72 14.33
C LEU A 108 -2.97 -5.43 15.51
N GLU A 109 -1.82 -5.98 15.31
CA GLU A 109 -1.06 -6.60 16.39
C GLU A 109 -0.30 -5.58 17.25
N LYS A 110 -0.03 -5.98 18.52
CA LYS A 110 1.00 -5.30 19.32
C LYS A 110 2.27 -5.19 18.51
N PRO A 111 3.04 -4.10 18.65
CA PRO A 111 4.35 -4.04 18.03
C PRO A 111 5.04 -5.35 18.41
N ILE A 112 5.54 -6.09 17.41
CA ILE A 112 6.56 -7.09 17.68
C ILE A 112 7.58 -6.29 18.47
N GLU A 113 7.67 -6.56 19.79
CA GLU A 113 8.78 -6.07 20.58
C GLU A 113 9.97 -6.35 19.70
N GLN A 114 10.67 -5.29 19.34
CA GLN A 114 11.81 -5.37 18.46
C GLN A 114 12.59 -6.56 18.95
N ALA A 115 12.46 -7.68 18.23
CA ALA A 115 13.30 -8.82 18.52
C ALA A 115 14.69 -8.24 18.42
N SER A 116 15.30 -8.07 19.55
CA SER A 116 16.63 -7.51 19.74
C SER A 116 17.60 -8.50 19.11
N PHE A 117 17.53 -8.61 17.78
CA PHE A 117 18.67 -9.05 17.03
C PHE A 117 19.67 -7.90 17.14
N ALA A 118 20.43 -7.95 18.23
CA ALA A 118 21.62 -7.16 18.43
C ALA A 118 22.62 -7.51 17.33
N LEU A 119 22.34 -7.03 16.10
CA LEU A 119 23.31 -7.01 15.02
C LEU A 119 23.92 -5.62 15.01
N PRO A 120 25.25 -5.48 15.08
CA PRO A 120 25.95 -4.21 15.22
C PRO A 120 25.91 -3.30 13.99
N TYR A 121 25.08 -3.59 12.98
CA TYR A 121 24.93 -2.81 11.75
C TYR A 121 23.48 -2.36 11.56
N SER A 122 23.05 -1.39 12.36
CA SER A 122 21.65 -1.01 12.56
C SER A 122 21.00 -0.13 11.48
N VAL A 123 21.73 0.51 10.60
CA VAL A 123 21.17 1.53 9.70
C VAL A 123 20.35 0.94 8.53
N PRO A 124 20.78 -0.12 7.81
CA PRO A 124 19.95 -0.70 6.74
C PRO A 124 18.66 -1.34 7.24
N TYR A 125 18.68 -1.91 8.46
CA TYR A 125 17.51 -2.56 9.07
C TYR A 125 16.41 -1.57 9.43
N ALA A 126 16.74 -0.40 9.95
CA ALA A 126 15.77 0.61 10.30
C ALA A 126 14.96 1.10 9.09
N ILE A 127 15.58 1.15 7.91
CA ILE A 127 14.92 1.56 6.65
C ILE A 127 14.04 0.43 6.10
N MET A 128 14.44 -0.84 6.27
CA MET A 128 13.73 -2.00 5.73
C MET A 128 12.63 -2.52 6.67
N THR A 129 12.69 -2.22 7.97
CA THR A 129 11.74 -2.71 8.97
C THR A 129 10.28 -2.40 8.62
N PRO A 130 9.89 -1.18 8.18
CA PRO A 130 8.51 -0.90 7.79
C PRO A 130 8.06 -1.73 6.59
N ALA A 131 8.91 -1.90 5.57
CA ALA A 131 8.58 -2.69 4.38
C ALA A 131 8.39 -4.18 4.73
N ILE A 132 9.27 -4.75 5.54
CA ILE A 132 9.16 -6.13 6.01
C ILE A 132 7.92 -6.31 6.89
N SER A 133 7.61 -5.35 7.75
CA SER A 133 6.40 -5.37 8.58
C SER A 133 5.13 -5.37 7.73
N MET A 134 5.06 -4.54 6.70
CA MET A 134 3.92 -4.50 5.76
C MET A 134 3.70 -5.83 5.04
N ILE A 135 4.78 -6.55 4.71
CA ILE A 135 4.70 -7.84 4.01
C ILE A 135 4.29 -8.96 4.96
N LYS A 136 4.89 -9.01 6.17
CA LYS A 136 4.66 -10.11 7.12
C LYS A 136 3.35 -9.98 7.89
N ASN A 137 2.97 -8.76 8.23
CA ASN A 137 1.79 -8.48 9.04
C ASN A 137 1.00 -7.33 8.37
N PRO A 138 0.34 -7.59 7.24
CA PRO A 138 -0.48 -6.57 6.61
C PRO A 138 -1.63 -6.18 7.53
N VAL A 139 -1.90 -4.88 7.59
CA VAL A 139 -3.07 -4.33 8.26
C VAL A 139 -4.10 -3.99 7.20
N THR A 140 -5.22 -4.70 7.24
CA THR A 140 -6.26 -4.58 6.22
C THR A 140 -7.65 -4.39 6.85
N LEU A 141 -8.50 -3.67 6.14
CA LEU A 141 -9.92 -3.55 6.43
C LEU A 141 -10.69 -4.28 5.33
N THR A 142 -11.44 -5.30 5.70
CA THR A 142 -12.31 -6.02 4.78
C THR A 142 -13.74 -5.52 4.97
N PHE A 143 -14.29 -4.92 3.93
CA PHE A 143 -15.68 -4.44 3.87
C PHE A 143 -16.53 -5.51 3.24
N GLN A 144 -17.50 -6.02 3.99
CA GLN A 144 -18.51 -6.93 3.47
C GLN A 144 -19.67 -6.12 2.94
N MET A 145 -20.04 -6.34 1.68
CA MET A 145 -21.10 -5.61 1.01
C MET A 145 -22.41 -6.39 1.03
N ASN A 146 -23.53 -5.69 0.84
CA ASN A 146 -24.89 -6.29 0.77
C ASN A 146 -25.04 -7.33 -0.35
N ASP A 147 -24.27 -7.22 -1.43
CA ASP A 147 -24.25 -8.17 -2.55
C ASP A 147 -23.33 -9.38 -2.34
N SER A 148 -22.90 -9.62 -1.10
CA SER A 148 -21.94 -10.67 -0.72
C SER A 148 -20.54 -10.49 -1.30
N GLN A 149 -20.22 -9.38 -1.93
CA GLN A 149 -18.86 -9.06 -2.31
C GLN A 149 -18.07 -8.58 -1.09
N SER A 150 -16.77 -8.86 -1.09
CA SER A 150 -15.85 -8.35 -0.09
C SER A 150 -14.78 -7.50 -0.75
N ILE A 151 -14.53 -6.32 -0.18
CA ILE A 151 -13.52 -5.39 -0.67
C ILE A 151 -12.49 -5.19 0.43
N GLU A 152 -11.23 -5.48 0.12
CA GLU A 152 -10.12 -5.35 1.06
C GLU A 152 -9.34 -4.06 0.79
N LEU A 153 -9.23 -3.20 1.80
CA LEU A 153 -8.46 -1.96 1.77
C LEU A 153 -7.28 -2.05 2.72
N ASN A 154 -6.11 -1.72 2.23
CA ASN A 154 -4.86 -1.87 2.96
C ASN A 154 -4.44 -0.55 3.63
N VAL A 155 -4.09 -0.62 4.92
CA VAL A 155 -3.53 0.49 5.71
C VAL A 155 -2.14 0.19 6.27
N SER A 156 -1.54 -0.93 5.86
CA SER A 156 -0.25 -1.42 6.38
C SER A 156 0.83 -0.36 6.30
N ARG A 157 0.85 0.42 5.22
CA ARG A 157 1.82 1.47 5.02
C ARG A 157 1.72 2.55 6.10
N ASP A 158 0.54 3.14 6.27
CA ASP A 158 0.33 4.20 7.26
C ASP A 158 0.60 3.68 8.66
N TYR A 159 0.16 2.45 8.94
CA TYR A 159 0.39 1.79 10.22
C TYR A 159 1.88 1.53 10.49
N ALA A 160 2.65 1.12 9.49
CA ALA A 160 4.08 0.86 9.64
C ALA A 160 4.91 2.13 9.84
N TYR A 161 4.51 3.25 9.18
CA TYR A 161 5.24 4.51 9.26
C TYR A 161 4.77 5.43 10.38
N ASN A 162 3.47 5.44 10.71
CA ASN A 162 2.89 6.28 11.75
C ASN A 162 1.70 5.60 12.45
N LYS A 163 2.01 4.62 13.29
CA LYS A 163 1.03 3.79 13.99
C LYS A 163 0.00 4.61 14.77
N LYS A 164 0.47 5.60 15.57
CA LYS A 164 -0.43 6.39 16.44
C LYS A 164 -1.45 7.19 15.64
N GLU A 165 -1.00 7.85 14.59
CA GLU A 165 -1.88 8.64 13.72
C GLU A 165 -2.85 7.76 12.94
N THR A 166 -2.38 6.60 12.46
CA THR A 166 -3.22 5.64 11.75
C THR A 166 -4.32 5.10 12.63
N ILE A 167 -4.02 4.70 13.87
CA ILE A 167 -5.03 4.26 14.85
C ILE A 167 -6.03 5.39 15.14
N LYS A 168 -5.56 6.63 15.31
CA LYS A 168 -6.44 7.79 15.51
C LYS A 168 -7.41 7.98 14.34
N LYS A 169 -6.91 7.92 13.10
CA LYS A 169 -7.72 8.03 11.88
C LYS A 169 -8.72 6.88 11.75
N LEU A 170 -8.28 5.65 12.07
CA LEU A 170 -9.17 4.47 12.06
C LEU A 170 -10.29 4.61 13.09
N ASN A 171 -9.98 5.07 14.31
CA ASN A 171 -10.99 5.33 15.32
C ASN A 171 -11.98 6.42 14.87
N GLN A 172 -11.50 7.50 14.28
CA GLN A 172 -12.36 8.55 13.72
C GLN A 172 -13.28 7.99 12.61
N PHE A 173 -12.74 7.12 11.76
CA PHE A 173 -13.52 6.46 10.72
C PHE A 173 -14.59 5.54 11.31
N ILE A 174 -14.21 4.65 12.23
CA ILE A 174 -15.13 3.70 12.86
C ILE A 174 -16.25 4.43 13.62
N ASN A 175 -15.89 5.48 14.36
CA ASN A 175 -16.86 6.29 15.09
C ASN A 175 -17.82 7.09 14.17
N SER A 176 -17.48 7.25 12.90
CA SER A 176 -18.39 7.86 11.91
C SER A 176 -19.35 6.84 11.26
N LEU A 177 -19.28 5.57 11.64
CA LEU A 177 -20.08 4.46 11.12
C LEU A 177 -21.08 4.02 12.21
N ASP A 178 -22.10 4.81 12.45
CA ASP A 178 -22.98 4.69 13.64
C ASP A 178 -23.63 3.30 13.84
N ASP A 179 -23.92 2.54 12.77
CA ASP A 179 -24.67 1.28 12.84
C ASP A 179 -23.96 0.05 12.22
N ILE A 180 -22.72 0.20 11.74
CA ILE A 180 -22.04 -0.90 11.06
C ILE A 180 -21.21 -1.72 12.05
N PRO A 181 -21.45 -3.05 12.19
CA PRO A 181 -20.67 -3.88 13.08
C PRO A 181 -19.21 -3.96 12.62
N VAL A 182 -18.29 -3.60 13.52
CA VAL A 182 -16.85 -3.69 13.30
C VAL A 182 -16.29 -4.83 14.12
N VAL A 183 -15.67 -5.80 13.46
CA VAL A 183 -15.05 -6.98 14.07
C VAL A 183 -13.54 -6.90 13.96
N ASP A 184 -12.86 -6.87 15.10
CA ASP A 184 -11.41 -7.07 15.15
C ASP A 184 -11.13 -8.58 15.29
N ARG A 185 -10.61 -9.22 14.25
CA ARG A 185 -10.44 -10.67 14.16
C ARG A 185 -9.45 -11.24 15.18
N LYS A 186 -8.49 -10.44 15.62
CA LYS A 186 -7.46 -10.91 16.58
C LYS A 186 -7.69 -10.44 18.01
N ASN A 187 -8.82 -9.74 18.28
CA ASN A 187 -9.12 -9.23 19.61
C ASN A 187 -7.91 -8.49 20.22
N SER A 188 -7.19 -7.76 19.33
CA SER A 188 -6.09 -6.92 19.74
C SER A 188 -6.69 -5.94 20.73
N LYS A 189 -6.25 -5.92 22.00
CA LYS A 189 -6.68 -4.98 23.06
C LYS A 189 -6.31 -3.52 22.74
N ILE A 190 -6.20 -3.19 21.49
CA ILE A 190 -6.22 -1.84 20.99
C ILE A 190 -7.68 -1.46 21.10
N HIS A 191 -8.07 -0.82 22.20
CA HIS A 191 -9.38 -0.23 22.38
C HIS A 191 -9.67 0.67 21.17
N LEU A 192 -10.28 0.09 20.16
CA LEU A 192 -11.17 0.79 19.27
C LEU A 192 -12.36 1.10 20.17
N THR A 193 -12.26 2.17 20.95
CA THR A 193 -13.25 2.52 21.94
C THR A 193 -14.51 2.91 21.19
N THR A 194 -15.46 1.99 21.12
CA THR A 194 -16.86 2.35 21.10
C THR A 194 -17.13 3.05 22.44
N ILE A 195 -17.21 4.38 22.43
CA ILE A 195 -17.84 5.16 23.50
C ILE A 195 -19.30 5.32 23.14
#